data_ebf35529d7ba6f2f0cae644bf7509d60
#
_entry.id   ebf35529d7ba6f2f0cae644bf7509d60
#
_cell.length_a   1.000
_cell.length_b   1.000
_cell.length_c   1.000
_cell.angle_alpha   90.00
_cell.angle_beta   90.00
_cell.angle_gamma   90.00
#
_symmetry.space_group_name_H-M   'P 1'
#
loop_
_entity.id
_entity.type
_entity.pdbx_description
1 polymer ?
#
loop_
_entity_poly.entity_id
_entity_poly.type
_entity_poly.pdbx_seq_one_letter_code
_entity_poly.pdbx_strand_id
1 'polypeptide(L)'
;IGVAVAGGSLVSLREEVALAGAPVTGTTLPASLTSAALAVLALAGTVVVLARLGPVSATPAAAAWWLPLPADRRGLLRGELLRLTAAAVAVAVLLTLPLVLGGAPAPTGASVLGGLGWAGSLAAAAVGGTALLQSRRRGRGVADVAGVAAAAAAVLPAVAGTLGAADGRLLDVPTAGALPGWLLGAGTVAALVLIGQADRGLGRLDAGRLLAGGATARYAGASLLSLDTRHLGRALAGRDRPPRRSRRFRRARRPWQAVVAGDLAVLTRGRWQLGQLAVAAAVPVVVARTEGLGALPPAVWAGCLLGWGLAATAAGRPAREAQAAPELDRLFALSAAAVVRSRAVLPLAVTAVVCTLSGLLLGVGTGAAGTWALLGPAVAPAWAAAALRGACRPDPDWSGPAVSTPMGVLPAGVGATLVQGVDVGVVGSLPLLAALLLGGPTPLLVAVQLAWSLLLAGAVLAQLGRRRTAG
;
A
#
# COMPACT_ATOMS: atom_id res chain seq x y z
N ILE A 1 23.51 -12.38 -1.51
CA ILE A 1 22.87 -13.30 -0.55
C ILE A 1 21.36 -13.09 -0.55
N GLY A 2 20.82 -11.87 -0.37
CA GLY A 2 19.37 -11.62 -0.35
C GLY A 2 18.61 -12.06 -1.62
N VAL A 3 19.19 -11.85 -2.80
CA VAL A 3 18.61 -12.28 -4.09
C VAL A 3 18.62 -13.81 -4.23
N ALA A 4 19.69 -14.47 -3.77
CA ALA A 4 19.77 -15.93 -3.80
C ALA A 4 18.77 -16.59 -2.84
N VAL A 5 18.60 -16.03 -1.63
CA VAL A 5 17.60 -16.49 -0.65
C VAL A 5 16.19 -16.27 -1.18
N ALA A 6 15.90 -15.10 -1.72
CA ALA A 6 14.60 -14.81 -2.33
C ALA A 6 14.33 -15.71 -3.55
N GLY A 7 15.34 -15.96 -4.38
CA GLY A 7 15.24 -16.88 -5.53
C GLY A 7 14.99 -18.33 -5.10
N GLY A 8 15.71 -18.83 -4.09
CA GLY A 8 15.48 -20.16 -3.54
C GLY A 8 14.10 -20.34 -2.92
N SER A 9 13.63 -19.35 -2.16
CA SER A 9 12.30 -19.37 -1.57
C SER A 9 11.17 -19.32 -2.64
N LEU A 10 11.42 -18.66 -3.77
CA LEU A 10 10.45 -18.62 -4.88
C LEU A 10 10.39 -19.93 -5.65
N VAL A 11 11.53 -20.63 -5.79
CA VAL A 11 11.57 -21.96 -6.42
C VAL A 11 10.84 -22.97 -5.55
N SER A 12 11.10 -23.01 -4.23
CA SER A 12 10.39 -23.89 -3.31
C SER A 12 8.90 -23.59 -3.23
N LEU A 13 8.51 -22.31 -3.17
CA LEU A 13 7.11 -21.91 -3.22
C LEU A 13 6.41 -22.37 -4.52
N ARG A 14 7.12 -22.33 -5.63
CA ARG A 14 6.63 -22.80 -6.92
C ARG A 14 6.42 -24.31 -6.94
N GLU A 15 7.34 -25.09 -6.38
CA GLU A 15 7.19 -26.54 -6.26
C GLU A 15 5.99 -26.87 -5.36
N GLU A 16 5.81 -26.17 -4.24
CA GLU A 16 4.64 -26.29 -3.39
C GLU A 16 3.34 -25.92 -4.12
N VAL A 17 3.34 -24.84 -4.91
CA VAL A 17 2.21 -24.41 -5.74
C VAL A 17 1.88 -25.47 -6.80
N ALA A 18 2.88 -26.08 -7.42
CA ALA A 18 2.68 -27.15 -8.42
C ALA A 18 2.13 -28.44 -7.81
N LEU A 19 2.43 -28.70 -6.54
CA LEU A 19 1.91 -29.84 -5.77
C LEU A 19 0.57 -29.55 -5.08
N ALA A 20 0.20 -28.28 -4.98
CA ALA A 20 -1.04 -27.87 -4.31
C ALA A 20 -2.27 -28.34 -5.10
N GLY A 21 -3.23 -28.87 -4.37
CA GLY A 21 -4.50 -29.37 -4.91
C GLY A 21 -5.44 -28.24 -5.39
N ALA A 22 -6.74 -28.54 -5.45
CA ALA A 22 -7.76 -27.58 -5.87
C ALA A 22 -7.80 -26.33 -4.96
N PRO A 23 -8.07 -25.12 -5.52
CA PRO A 23 -8.14 -23.89 -4.76
C PRO A 23 -9.25 -23.94 -3.70
N VAL A 24 -9.03 -23.25 -2.59
CA VAL A 24 -9.99 -23.11 -1.48
C VAL A 24 -11.32 -22.46 -1.94
N THR A 25 -11.28 -21.76 -3.07
CA THR A 25 -12.43 -21.05 -3.67
C THR A 25 -12.64 -21.52 -5.11
N GLY A 26 -13.81 -22.01 -5.44
CA GLY A 26 -14.16 -22.81 -6.64
C GLY A 26 -13.89 -22.19 -8.02
N THR A 27 -13.54 -20.91 -8.19
CA THR A 27 -13.20 -20.29 -9.49
C THR A 27 -11.78 -19.77 -9.47
N THR A 28 -11.02 -19.99 -10.56
CA THR A 28 -9.61 -19.61 -10.66
C THR A 28 -9.42 -18.41 -11.59
N LEU A 29 -8.54 -17.49 -11.20
CA LEU A 29 -8.02 -16.43 -12.05
C LEU A 29 -6.71 -16.90 -12.67
N PRO A 30 -6.51 -16.73 -14.00
CA PRO A 30 -5.24 -17.02 -14.63
C PRO A 30 -4.10 -16.23 -13.97
N ALA A 31 -2.97 -16.89 -13.73
CA ALA A 31 -1.79 -16.25 -13.14
C ALA A 31 -1.29 -15.06 -14.00
N SER A 32 -1.50 -15.10 -15.32
CA SER A 32 -1.20 -14.00 -16.24
C SER A 32 -2.01 -12.74 -15.94
N LEU A 33 -3.29 -12.85 -15.66
CA LEU A 33 -4.15 -11.72 -15.29
C LEU A 33 -3.73 -11.11 -13.96
N THR A 34 -3.42 -11.95 -12.97
CA THR A 34 -2.95 -11.48 -11.66
C THR A 34 -1.61 -10.76 -11.76
N SER A 35 -0.66 -11.30 -12.55
CA SER A 35 0.62 -10.66 -12.78
C SER A 35 0.49 -9.33 -13.52
N ALA A 36 -0.39 -9.23 -14.52
CA ALA A 36 -0.70 -7.98 -15.19
C ALA A 36 -1.33 -6.94 -14.26
N ALA A 37 -2.27 -7.36 -13.40
CA ALA A 37 -2.87 -6.50 -12.39
C ALA A 37 -1.82 -5.97 -11.39
N LEU A 38 -0.91 -6.82 -10.93
CA LEU A 38 0.22 -6.42 -10.07
C LEU A 38 1.16 -5.44 -10.77
N ALA A 39 1.45 -5.65 -12.06
CA ALA A 39 2.28 -4.73 -12.84
C ALA A 39 1.62 -3.34 -12.97
N VAL A 40 0.31 -3.30 -13.25
CA VAL A 40 -0.45 -2.03 -13.29
C VAL A 40 -0.48 -1.36 -11.92
N LEU A 41 -0.67 -2.14 -10.85
CA LEU A 41 -0.66 -1.62 -9.48
C LEU A 41 0.70 -1.02 -9.10
N ALA A 42 1.80 -1.71 -9.43
CA ALA A 42 3.16 -1.25 -9.19
C ALA A 42 3.47 0.03 -9.99
N LEU A 43 3.10 0.05 -11.29
CA LEU A 43 3.28 1.21 -12.15
C LEU A 43 2.46 2.41 -11.62
N ALA A 44 1.20 2.20 -11.31
CA ALA A 44 0.34 3.24 -10.76
C ALA A 44 0.85 3.76 -9.42
N GLY A 45 1.32 2.87 -8.53
CA GLY A 45 1.97 3.24 -7.27
C GLY A 45 3.22 4.09 -7.50
N THR A 46 4.07 3.71 -8.44
CA THR A 46 5.26 4.47 -8.84
C THR A 46 4.88 5.86 -9.34
N VAL A 47 3.89 5.96 -10.23
CA VAL A 47 3.39 7.24 -10.74
C VAL A 47 2.84 8.13 -9.62
N VAL A 48 2.09 7.56 -8.67
CA VAL A 48 1.59 8.29 -7.49
C VAL A 48 2.73 8.84 -6.66
N VAL A 49 3.74 8.03 -6.36
CA VAL A 49 4.93 8.45 -5.57
C VAL A 49 5.67 9.56 -6.30
N LEU A 50 5.99 9.38 -7.59
CA LEU A 50 6.67 10.37 -8.42
C LEU A 50 5.88 11.69 -8.52
N ALA A 51 4.55 11.61 -8.74
CA ALA A 51 3.71 12.80 -8.83
C ALA A 51 3.61 13.58 -7.52
N ARG A 52 3.77 12.92 -6.39
CA ARG A 52 3.72 13.55 -5.04
C ARG A 52 5.06 14.10 -4.58
N LEU A 53 6.14 13.41 -4.86
CA LEU A 53 7.50 13.85 -4.51
C LEU A 53 7.99 14.96 -5.46
N GLY A 54 7.48 14.98 -6.70
CA GLY A 54 7.99 15.77 -7.80
C GLY A 54 9.24 15.09 -8.38
N PRO A 55 9.15 14.50 -9.59
CA PRO A 55 10.24 13.71 -10.17
C PRO A 55 11.51 14.52 -10.36
N VAL A 56 11.38 15.82 -10.63
CA VAL A 56 12.54 16.72 -10.68
C VAL A 56 12.46 17.66 -9.50
N SER A 57 13.49 17.66 -8.66
CA SER A 57 13.56 18.43 -7.44
C SER A 57 14.97 18.98 -7.23
N ALA A 58 15.09 20.06 -6.47
CA ALA A 58 16.38 20.65 -6.12
C ALA A 58 16.61 20.52 -4.61
N THR A 59 17.81 20.09 -4.21
CA THR A 59 18.19 20.13 -2.80
C THR A 59 18.23 21.58 -2.31
N PRO A 60 18.01 21.87 -1.02
CA PRO A 60 18.11 23.24 -0.50
C PRO A 60 19.45 23.91 -0.82
N ALA A 61 20.55 23.16 -0.78
CA ALA A 61 21.86 23.68 -1.17
C ALA A 61 21.91 24.03 -2.67
N ALA A 62 21.49 23.11 -3.54
CA ALA A 62 21.41 23.36 -4.97
C ALA A 62 20.47 24.54 -5.29
N ALA A 63 19.34 24.63 -4.58
CA ALA A 63 18.39 25.72 -4.76
C ALA A 63 18.94 27.08 -4.29
N ALA A 64 19.68 27.12 -3.19
CA ALA A 64 20.29 28.35 -2.68
C ALA A 64 21.44 28.85 -3.58
N TRP A 65 22.25 27.94 -4.11
CA TRP A 65 23.46 28.30 -4.85
C TRP A 65 23.26 28.34 -6.36
N TRP A 66 22.51 27.39 -6.96
CA TRP A 66 22.43 27.22 -8.40
C TRP A 66 21.19 27.86 -9.03
N LEU A 67 20.04 27.83 -8.35
CA LEU A 67 18.81 28.39 -8.93
C LEU A 67 18.82 29.92 -9.09
N PRO A 68 19.54 30.71 -8.28
CA PRO A 68 19.65 32.15 -8.47
C PRO A 68 20.62 32.56 -9.59
N LEU A 69 21.51 31.64 -10.01
CA LEU A 69 22.49 31.95 -11.05
C LEU A 69 21.80 32.20 -12.42
N PRO A 70 22.31 33.12 -13.22
CA PRO A 70 21.82 33.39 -14.58
C PRO A 70 22.25 32.29 -15.58
N ALA A 71 22.56 31.08 -15.10
CA ALA A 71 22.98 29.95 -15.89
C ALA A 71 21.76 29.12 -16.36
N ASP A 72 21.92 28.37 -17.43
CA ASP A 72 20.90 27.45 -17.90
C ASP A 72 20.66 26.33 -16.87
N ARG A 73 19.51 26.38 -16.21
CA ARG A 73 19.08 25.42 -15.21
C ARG A 73 18.88 24.03 -15.77
N ARG A 74 18.71 23.90 -17.09
CA ARG A 74 18.42 22.65 -17.79
C ARG A 74 19.52 21.61 -17.56
N GLY A 75 20.79 22.02 -17.63
CA GLY A 75 21.92 21.11 -17.45
C GLY A 75 21.92 20.41 -16.08
N LEU A 76 21.69 21.17 -15.01
CA LEU A 76 21.62 20.64 -13.64
C LEU A 76 20.43 19.73 -13.42
N LEU A 77 19.23 20.16 -13.86
CA LEU A 77 18.00 19.41 -13.70
C LEU A 77 17.98 18.15 -14.57
N ARG A 78 18.70 18.14 -15.68
CA ARG A 78 18.90 16.97 -16.53
C ARG A 78 19.65 15.86 -15.81
N GLY A 79 20.72 16.20 -15.07
CA GLY A 79 21.44 15.22 -14.26
C GLY A 79 20.55 14.57 -13.21
N GLU A 80 19.67 15.34 -12.55
CA GLU A 80 18.72 14.83 -11.58
C GLU A 80 17.65 13.93 -12.22
N LEU A 81 17.11 14.35 -13.38
CA LEU A 81 16.15 13.53 -14.13
C LEU A 81 16.76 12.18 -14.55
N LEU A 82 17.98 12.16 -15.06
CA LEU A 82 18.66 10.95 -15.48
C LEU A 82 18.99 10.04 -14.30
N ARG A 83 19.46 10.60 -13.18
CA ARG A 83 19.72 9.85 -11.94
C ARG A 83 18.46 9.19 -11.41
N LEU A 84 17.34 9.92 -11.37
CA LEU A 84 16.06 9.38 -10.92
C LEU A 84 15.54 8.30 -11.87
N THR A 85 15.70 8.51 -13.19
CA THR A 85 15.33 7.52 -14.20
C THR A 85 16.13 6.22 -14.02
N ALA A 86 17.45 6.32 -13.85
CA ALA A 86 18.30 5.16 -13.61
C ALA A 86 17.93 4.42 -12.31
N ALA A 87 17.66 5.17 -11.23
CA ALA A 87 17.22 4.57 -9.97
C ALA A 87 15.85 3.88 -10.10
N ALA A 88 14.89 4.51 -10.78
CA ALA A 88 13.58 3.91 -11.01
C ALA A 88 13.64 2.64 -11.86
N VAL A 89 14.47 2.63 -12.90
CA VAL A 89 14.72 1.45 -13.74
C VAL A 89 15.37 0.34 -12.91
N ALA A 90 16.41 0.65 -12.13
CA ALA A 90 17.09 -0.35 -11.30
C ALA A 90 16.11 -0.98 -10.28
N VAL A 91 15.29 -0.17 -9.62
CA VAL A 91 14.26 -0.67 -8.68
C VAL A 91 13.22 -1.53 -9.39
N ALA A 92 12.73 -1.09 -10.57
CA ALA A 92 11.75 -1.85 -11.34
C ALA A 92 12.32 -3.21 -11.78
N VAL A 93 13.54 -3.24 -12.27
CA VAL A 93 14.25 -4.48 -12.65
C VAL A 93 14.42 -5.40 -11.44
N LEU A 94 14.87 -4.86 -10.30
CA LEU A 94 15.08 -5.64 -9.08
C LEU A 94 13.77 -6.25 -8.55
N LEU A 95 12.67 -5.51 -8.57
CA LEU A 95 11.37 -5.97 -8.09
C LEU A 95 10.70 -6.96 -9.05
N THR A 96 10.94 -6.85 -10.36
CA THR A 96 10.36 -7.75 -11.36
C THR A 96 11.18 -9.01 -11.60
N LEU A 97 12.47 -9.00 -11.25
CA LEU A 97 13.36 -10.15 -11.43
C LEU A 97 12.79 -11.45 -10.82
N PRO A 98 12.35 -11.49 -9.54
CA PRO A 98 11.76 -12.69 -8.97
C PRO A 98 10.46 -13.12 -9.66
N LEU A 99 9.64 -12.17 -10.12
CA LEU A 99 8.39 -12.48 -10.82
C LEU A 99 8.65 -13.11 -12.20
N VAL A 100 9.67 -12.64 -12.91
CA VAL A 100 10.06 -13.18 -14.23
C VAL A 100 10.73 -14.56 -14.07
N LEU A 101 11.56 -14.76 -13.06
CA LEU A 101 12.21 -16.04 -12.79
C LEU A 101 11.22 -17.09 -12.27
N GLY A 102 10.22 -16.69 -11.47
CA GLY A 102 9.21 -17.57 -10.90
C GLY A 102 8.00 -17.86 -11.81
N GLY A 103 7.75 -17.04 -12.82
CA GLY A 103 6.51 -17.07 -13.60
C GLY A 103 6.46 -18.07 -14.77
N ALA A 104 7.59 -18.65 -15.19
CA ALA A 104 7.64 -19.59 -16.31
C ALA A 104 8.27 -20.94 -15.91
N PRO A 105 7.79 -22.07 -16.46
CA PRO A 105 8.32 -23.39 -16.13
C PRO A 105 9.82 -23.55 -16.43
N ALA A 106 10.29 -22.89 -17.48
CA ALA A 106 11.71 -22.81 -17.85
C ALA A 106 11.97 -21.45 -18.49
N PRO A 107 12.33 -20.41 -17.69
CA PRO A 107 12.59 -19.10 -18.24
C PRO A 107 13.82 -19.14 -19.16
N THR A 108 13.63 -18.76 -20.42
CA THR A 108 14.76 -18.57 -21.34
C THR A 108 15.44 -17.23 -21.05
N GLY A 109 16.75 -17.11 -21.35
CA GLY A 109 17.43 -15.83 -21.19
C GLY A 109 16.76 -14.68 -21.95
N ALA A 110 16.20 -14.97 -23.11
CA ALA A 110 15.45 -13.99 -23.91
C ALA A 110 14.16 -13.52 -23.23
N SER A 111 13.39 -14.43 -22.60
CA SER A 111 12.16 -14.06 -21.89
C SER A 111 12.45 -13.25 -20.61
N VAL A 112 13.55 -13.59 -19.91
CA VAL A 112 14.01 -12.84 -18.74
C VAL A 112 14.42 -11.43 -19.14
N LEU A 113 15.27 -11.27 -20.14
CA LEU A 113 15.72 -9.97 -20.64
C LEU A 113 14.55 -9.15 -21.18
N GLY A 114 13.60 -9.77 -21.88
CA GLY A 114 12.38 -9.12 -22.36
C GLY A 114 11.52 -8.57 -21.24
N GLY A 115 11.25 -9.37 -20.22
CA GLY A 115 10.46 -8.96 -19.04
C GLY A 115 11.11 -7.82 -18.23
N LEU A 116 12.42 -7.93 -17.98
CA LEU A 116 13.18 -6.89 -17.29
C LEU A 116 13.28 -5.60 -18.11
N GLY A 117 13.53 -5.72 -19.42
CA GLY A 117 13.55 -4.59 -20.34
C GLY A 117 12.21 -3.86 -20.40
N TRP A 118 11.10 -4.59 -20.42
CA TRP A 118 9.75 -4.04 -20.37
C TRP A 118 9.51 -3.28 -19.06
N ALA A 119 9.83 -3.87 -17.90
CA ALA A 119 9.70 -3.21 -16.61
C ALA A 119 10.53 -1.92 -16.51
N GLY A 120 11.78 -1.98 -17.01
CA GLY A 120 12.66 -0.81 -17.08
C GLY A 120 12.10 0.30 -17.98
N SER A 121 11.57 -0.06 -19.15
CA SER A 121 10.95 0.89 -20.09
C SER A 121 9.71 1.56 -19.50
N LEU A 122 8.87 0.81 -18.82
CA LEU A 122 7.69 1.36 -18.13
C LEU A 122 8.07 2.31 -16.99
N ALA A 123 9.08 1.95 -16.19
CA ALA A 123 9.58 2.81 -15.12
C ALA A 123 10.17 4.12 -15.70
N ALA A 124 10.97 4.04 -16.75
CA ALA A 124 11.53 5.19 -17.45
C ALA A 124 10.43 6.08 -18.05
N ALA A 125 9.41 5.49 -18.66
CA ALA A 125 8.25 6.20 -19.20
C ALA A 125 7.44 6.89 -18.09
N ALA A 126 7.28 6.24 -16.92
CA ALA A 126 6.62 6.84 -15.76
C ALA A 126 7.37 8.07 -15.24
N VAL A 127 8.70 8.00 -15.14
CA VAL A 127 9.52 9.16 -14.74
C VAL A 127 9.43 10.27 -15.78
N GLY A 128 9.65 9.98 -17.05
CA GLY A 128 9.56 10.97 -18.14
C GLY A 128 8.18 11.61 -18.25
N GLY A 129 7.12 10.80 -18.18
CA GLY A 129 5.74 11.27 -18.24
C GLY A 129 5.37 12.17 -17.04
N THR A 130 5.72 11.76 -15.82
CA THR A 130 5.46 12.57 -14.62
C THR A 130 6.28 13.87 -14.61
N ALA A 131 7.54 13.85 -15.06
CA ALA A 131 8.36 15.05 -15.21
C ALA A 131 7.80 16.02 -16.27
N LEU A 132 7.33 15.49 -17.39
CA LEU A 132 6.66 16.28 -18.42
C LEU A 132 5.37 16.93 -17.90
N LEU A 133 4.56 16.20 -17.15
CA LEU A 133 3.33 16.73 -16.55
C LEU A 133 3.62 17.74 -15.43
N GLN A 134 4.73 17.58 -14.70
CA GLN A 134 5.22 18.55 -13.75
C GLN A 134 5.57 19.87 -14.45
N SER A 135 6.30 19.83 -15.58
CA SER A 135 6.68 21.01 -16.36
C SER A 135 5.46 21.74 -16.96
N ARG A 136 4.41 20.99 -17.31
CA ARG A 136 3.12 21.52 -17.83
C ARG A 136 2.15 21.97 -16.75
N ARG A 137 2.53 21.96 -15.47
CA ARG A 137 1.69 22.30 -14.29
C ARG A 137 0.44 21.43 -14.12
N ARG A 138 0.38 20.27 -14.78
CA ARG A 138 -0.77 19.32 -14.74
C ARG A 138 -0.59 18.14 -13.79
N GLY A 139 0.46 18.08 -12.99
CA GLY A 139 0.82 16.94 -12.15
C GLY A 139 -0.21 16.58 -11.05
N ARG A 140 -1.11 17.50 -10.65
CA ARG A 140 -2.08 17.24 -9.56
C ARG A 140 -3.13 16.18 -9.89
N GLY A 141 -3.63 16.15 -11.13
CA GLY A 141 -4.62 15.16 -11.55
C GLY A 141 -4.04 13.76 -11.79
N VAL A 142 -2.74 13.67 -12.05
CA VAL A 142 -2.06 12.41 -12.41
C VAL A 142 -2.05 11.41 -11.25
N ALA A 143 -1.77 11.89 -10.03
CA ALA A 143 -1.82 11.02 -8.85
C ALA A 143 -3.24 10.47 -8.59
N ASP A 144 -4.28 11.27 -8.87
CA ASP A 144 -5.67 10.83 -8.72
C ASP A 144 -6.03 9.78 -9.79
N VAL A 145 -5.64 10.01 -11.07
CA VAL A 145 -5.85 9.05 -12.17
C VAL A 145 -5.09 7.76 -11.92
N ALA A 146 -3.81 7.84 -11.53
CA ALA A 146 -3.03 6.66 -11.19
C ALA A 146 -3.63 5.90 -9.98
N GLY A 147 -4.17 6.62 -9.00
CA GLY A 147 -4.88 6.01 -7.88
C GLY A 147 -6.15 5.27 -8.29
N VAL A 148 -6.90 5.80 -9.24
CA VAL A 148 -8.08 5.12 -9.83
C VAL A 148 -7.63 3.90 -10.63
N ALA A 149 -6.57 4.00 -11.42
CA ALA A 149 -6.03 2.87 -12.17
C ALA A 149 -5.56 1.74 -11.24
N ALA A 150 -4.87 2.08 -10.13
CA ALA A 150 -4.48 1.12 -9.11
C ALA A 150 -5.68 0.42 -8.47
N ALA A 151 -6.72 1.18 -8.13
CA ALA A 151 -7.94 0.62 -7.56
C ALA A 151 -8.66 -0.30 -8.56
N ALA A 152 -8.76 0.11 -9.83
CA ALA A 152 -9.34 -0.71 -10.89
C ALA A 152 -8.56 -2.00 -11.11
N ALA A 153 -7.23 -1.93 -11.16
CA ALA A 153 -6.35 -3.08 -11.35
C ALA A 153 -6.50 -4.14 -10.24
N ALA A 154 -6.86 -3.75 -9.02
CA ALA A 154 -7.12 -4.70 -7.94
C ALA A 154 -8.59 -5.18 -7.94
N VAL A 155 -9.55 -4.29 -8.17
CA VAL A 155 -10.98 -4.60 -8.03
C VAL A 155 -11.51 -5.41 -9.21
N LEU A 156 -11.08 -5.09 -10.46
CA LEU A 156 -11.59 -5.78 -11.65
C LEU A 156 -11.30 -7.29 -11.64
N PRO A 157 -10.07 -7.77 -11.34
CA PRO A 157 -9.81 -9.20 -11.21
C PRO A 157 -10.61 -9.84 -10.06
N ALA A 158 -10.75 -9.15 -8.92
CA ALA A 158 -11.54 -9.66 -7.81
C ALA A 158 -13.01 -9.89 -8.20
N VAL A 159 -13.60 -8.93 -8.91
CA VAL A 159 -14.99 -9.02 -9.42
C VAL A 159 -15.09 -10.11 -10.51
N ALA A 160 -14.16 -10.13 -11.46
CA ALA A 160 -14.15 -11.14 -12.53
C ALA A 160 -14.06 -12.55 -11.96
N GLY A 161 -13.14 -12.78 -10.99
CA GLY A 161 -13.02 -14.08 -10.33
C GLY A 161 -14.26 -14.50 -9.54
N THR A 162 -14.99 -13.52 -8.93
CA THR A 162 -16.21 -13.84 -8.17
C THR A 162 -17.42 -14.12 -9.06
N LEU A 163 -17.48 -13.51 -10.25
CA LEU A 163 -18.59 -13.70 -11.19
C LEU A 163 -18.42 -14.93 -12.09
N GLY A 164 -17.31 -15.68 -11.96
CA GLY A 164 -17.01 -16.80 -12.86
C GLY A 164 -16.69 -16.37 -14.30
N ALA A 165 -16.58 -15.06 -14.56
CA ALA A 165 -16.31 -14.48 -15.87
C ALA A 165 -14.89 -14.75 -16.39
N ALA A 166 -14.09 -15.43 -15.60
CA ALA A 166 -12.70 -15.74 -15.93
C ALA A 166 -12.54 -17.10 -16.66
N ASP A 167 -13.59 -17.58 -17.33
CA ASP A 167 -13.49 -18.77 -18.20
C ASP A 167 -12.59 -18.50 -19.42
N GLY A 168 -11.36 -18.21 -19.12
CA GLY A 168 -10.14 -18.43 -19.86
C GLY A 168 -9.93 -17.72 -21.22
N ARG A 169 -10.95 -17.26 -21.91
CA ARG A 169 -10.79 -16.82 -23.31
C ARG A 169 -10.83 -15.31 -23.56
N LEU A 170 -11.41 -14.52 -22.66
CA LEU A 170 -11.53 -13.06 -22.82
C LEU A 170 -10.34 -12.28 -22.25
N LEU A 171 -9.47 -12.91 -21.46
CA LEU A 171 -8.39 -12.25 -20.71
C LEU A 171 -7.06 -13.02 -20.80
N ASP A 172 -6.75 -13.57 -21.96
CA ASP A 172 -5.43 -14.15 -22.22
C ASP A 172 -4.40 -13.01 -22.31
N VAL A 173 -4.00 -12.51 -21.15
CA VAL A 173 -2.98 -11.48 -21.05
C VAL A 173 -1.61 -12.16 -21.18
N PRO A 174 -0.80 -11.82 -22.20
CA PRO A 174 0.51 -12.42 -22.35
C PRO A 174 1.34 -12.20 -21.07
N THR A 175 1.97 -13.28 -20.59
CA THR A 175 2.95 -13.15 -19.51
C THR A 175 4.08 -12.23 -19.94
N ALA A 176 4.74 -11.53 -19.02
CA ALA A 176 5.80 -10.57 -19.31
C ALA A 176 6.93 -11.18 -20.18
N GLY A 177 7.15 -12.51 -20.08
CA GLY A 177 8.12 -13.24 -20.89
C GLY A 177 7.66 -13.60 -22.31
N ALA A 178 6.34 -13.55 -22.59
CA ALA A 178 5.74 -13.85 -23.90
C ALA A 178 5.37 -12.58 -24.68
N LEU A 179 5.75 -11.40 -24.20
CA LEU A 179 5.49 -10.14 -24.89
C LEU A 179 6.30 -10.10 -26.21
N PRO A 180 5.64 -9.77 -27.34
CA PRO A 180 6.35 -9.64 -28.61
C PRO A 180 7.45 -8.59 -28.54
N GLY A 181 8.62 -8.86 -29.13
CA GLY A 181 9.80 -7.96 -29.07
C GLY A 181 9.54 -6.54 -29.57
N TRP A 182 8.60 -6.36 -30.52
CA TRP A 182 8.21 -5.03 -30.99
C TRP A 182 7.57 -4.14 -29.90
N LEU A 183 6.86 -4.75 -28.93
CA LEU A 183 6.30 -4.01 -27.79
C LEU A 183 7.41 -3.47 -26.88
N LEU A 184 8.46 -4.24 -26.66
CA LEU A 184 9.64 -3.76 -25.92
C LEU A 184 10.28 -2.58 -26.65
N GLY A 185 10.47 -2.69 -27.98
CA GLY A 185 10.96 -1.58 -28.80
C GLY A 185 10.08 -0.33 -28.69
N ALA A 186 8.77 -0.50 -28.86
CA ALA A 186 7.81 0.60 -28.75
C ALA A 186 7.82 1.25 -27.35
N GLY A 187 7.86 0.43 -26.28
CA GLY A 187 7.95 0.91 -24.90
C GLY A 187 9.23 1.71 -24.64
N THR A 188 10.36 1.24 -25.16
CA THR A 188 11.65 1.92 -25.03
C THR A 188 11.64 3.25 -25.81
N VAL A 189 11.13 3.27 -27.03
CA VAL A 189 11.00 4.49 -27.83
C VAL A 189 10.08 5.49 -27.12
N ALA A 190 8.94 5.04 -26.62
CA ALA A 190 8.02 5.89 -25.86
C ALA A 190 8.69 6.49 -24.61
N ALA A 191 9.46 5.70 -23.86
CA ALA A 191 10.22 6.16 -22.71
C ALA A 191 11.24 7.24 -23.08
N LEU A 192 12.03 7.00 -24.14
CA LEU A 192 13.01 7.96 -24.64
C LEU A 192 12.37 9.27 -25.13
N VAL A 193 11.24 9.19 -25.84
CA VAL A 193 10.46 10.36 -26.28
C VAL A 193 9.95 11.16 -25.08
N LEU A 194 9.38 10.49 -24.07
CA LEU A 194 8.87 11.15 -22.87
C LEU A 194 9.97 11.82 -22.07
N ILE A 195 11.12 11.17 -21.89
CA ILE A 195 12.30 11.75 -21.23
C ILE A 195 12.84 12.94 -22.02
N GLY A 196 12.97 12.82 -23.35
CA GLY A 196 13.42 13.91 -24.21
C GLY A 196 12.49 15.12 -24.20
N GLN A 197 11.17 14.90 -24.16
CA GLN A 197 10.19 15.98 -24.00
C GLN A 197 10.24 16.60 -22.59
N ALA A 198 10.41 15.79 -21.55
CA ALA A 198 10.59 16.26 -20.19
C ALA A 198 11.85 17.13 -20.08
N ASP A 199 12.98 16.69 -20.65
CA ASP A 199 14.24 17.43 -20.69
C ASP A 199 14.07 18.83 -21.34
N ARG A 200 13.34 18.92 -22.47
CA ARG A 200 13.04 20.21 -23.10
C ARG A 200 12.18 21.13 -22.22
N GLY A 201 11.40 20.53 -21.30
CA GLY A 201 10.53 21.25 -20.37
C GLY A 201 11.20 21.70 -19.07
N LEU A 202 12.41 21.23 -18.74
CA LEU A 202 13.06 21.46 -17.46
C LEU A 202 13.28 22.95 -17.13
N GLY A 203 13.63 23.76 -18.12
CA GLY A 203 13.81 25.20 -17.94
C GLY A 203 12.54 25.96 -17.51
N ARG A 204 11.36 25.37 -17.70
CA ARG A 204 10.06 25.97 -17.33
C ARG A 204 9.64 25.67 -15.89
N LEU A 205 10.42 24.88 -15.16
CA LEU A 205 10.09 24.51 -13.79
C LEU A 205 10.30 25.69 -12.84
N ASP A 206 9.30 25.94 -12.02
CA ASP A 206 9.30 26.98 -10.99
C ASP A 206 10.27 26.61 -9.86
N ALA A 207 11.14 27.54 -9.47
CA ALA A 207 12.14 27.35 -8.40
C ALA A 207 11.48 27.00 -7.05
N GLY A 208 10.34 27.62 -6.72
CA GLY A 208 9.62 27.34 -5.48
C GLY A 208 9.10 25.91 -5.42
N ARG A 209 8.65 25.36 -6.57
CA ARG A 209 8.20 23.95 -6.66
C ARG A 209 9.36 22.98 -6.59
N LEU A 210 10.50 23.31 -7.21
CA LEU A 210 11.71 22.48 -7.12
C LEU A 210 12.18 22.38 -5.68
N LEU A 211 12.19 23.49 -4.93
CA LEU A 211 12.50 23.54 -3.50
C LEU A 211 11.53 22.71 -2.65
N ALA A 212 10.24 22.94 -2.85
CA ALA A 212 9.20 22.20 -2.11
C ALA A 212 9.27 20.70 -2.38
N GLY A 213 9.48 20.29 -3.65
CA GLY A 213 9.71 18.90 -4.04
C GLY A 213 10.97 18.32 -3.39
N GLY A 214 12.09 19.05 -3.41
CA GLY A 214 13.35 18.63 -2.81
C GLY A 214 13.27 18.45 -1.30
N ALA A 215 12.59 19.35 -0.59
CA ALA A 215 12.34 19.20 0.83
C ALA A 215 11.51 17.96 1.14
N THR A 216 10.45 17.72 0.35
CA THR A 216 9.59 16.53 0.47
C THR A 216 10.35 15.25 0.16
N ALA A 217 11.14 15.22 -0.92
CA ALA A 217 11.92 14.06 -1.32
C ALA A 217 13.00 13.71 -0.27
N ARG A 218 13.70 14.70 0.29
CA ARG A 218 14.66 14.47 1.39
C ARG A 218 13.99 13.94 2.64
N TYR A 219 12.86 14.52 3.01
CA TYR A 219 12.08 14.06 4.15
C TYR A 219 11.58 12.62 3.94
N ALA A 220 11.10 12.29 2.75
CA ALA A 220 10.73 10.94 2.38
C ALA A 220 11.92 9.98 2.37
N GLY A 221 13.07 10.40 1.82
CA GLY A 221 14.32 9.61 1.82
C GLY A 221 14.84 9.35 3.23
N ALA A 222 14.88 10.36 4.09
CA ALA A 222 15.25 10.19 5.49
C ALA A 222 14.27 9.24 6.21
N SER A 223 12.97 9.36 5.94
CA SER A 223 11.95 8.46 6.50
C SER A 223 12.10 7.02 6.02
N LEU A 224 12.53 6.79 4.77
CA LEU A 224 12.84 5.45 4.25
C LEU A 224 14.08 4.86 4.93
N LEU A 225 15.13 5.65 5.07
CA LEU A 225 16.36 5.23 5.75
C LEU A 225 16.13 4.93 7.23
N SER A 226 15.26 5.72 7.88
CA SER A 226 14.85 5.48 9.27
C SER A 226 13.73 4.45 9.40
N LEU A 227 13.27 3.84 8.29
CA LEU A 227 12.12 2.94 8.24
C LEU A 227 10.84 3.54 8.85
N ASP A 228 10.77 4.87 8.97
CA ASP A 228 9.62 5.56 9.55
C ASP A 228 8.51 5.78 8.52
N THR A 229 7.64 4.79 8.41
CA THR A 229 6.47 4.82 7.51
C THR A 229 5.49 5.96 7.84
N ARG A 230 5.52 6.51 9.06
CA ARG A 230 4.67 7.61 9.50
C ARG A 230 5.10 8.93 8.86
N HIS A 231 6.40 9.23 8.92
CA HIS A 231 6.97 10.39 8.28
C HIS A 231 6.91 10.29 6.75
N LEU A 232 7.14 9.10 6.20
CA LEU A 232 6.95 8.83 4.78
C LEU A 232 5.50 9.12 4.35
N GLY A 233 4.53 8.63 5.10
CA GLY A 233 3.10 8.90 4.85
C GLY A 233 2.75 10.39 4.90
N ARG A 234 3.36 11.15 5.81
CA ARG A 234 3.20 12.63 5.87
C ARG A 234 3.84 13.30 4.65
N ALA A 235 5.04 12.89 4.26
CA ALA A 235 5.70 13.41 3.07
C ALA A 235 4.84 13.21 1.80
N LEU A 236 4.26 12.01 1.67
CA LEU A 236 3.42 11.64 0.54
C LEU A 236 1.99 12.23 0.61
N ALA A 237 1.53 12.74 1.74
CA ALA A 237 0.17 13.28 1.90
C ALA A 237 -0.10 14.57 1.10
N GLY A 238 0.95 15.28 0.67
CA GLY A 238 0.87 16.51 -0.13
C GLY A 238 0.33 17.71 0.65
N ARG A 239 1.02 18.87 0.55
CA ARG A 239 0.72 20.08 1.33
C ARG A 239 -0.36 21.00 0.76
N ASP A 240 -0.65 20.91 -0.53
CA ASP A 240 -1.39 21.98 -1.23
C ASP A 240 -2.83 21.58 -1.55
N ARG A 241 -3.65 21.32 -0.54
CA ARG A 241 -5.09 21.32 -0.77
C ARG A 241 -5.66 22.67 -0.34
N PRO A 242 -6.40 23.35 -1.23
CA PRO A 242 -7.10 24.55 -0.83
C PRO A 242 -8.02 24.25 0.35
N PRO A 243 -8.16 25.19 1.30
CA PRO A 243 -9.04 25.00 2.45
C PRO A 243 -10.45 24.70 1.94
N ARG A 244 -10.95 23.52 2.29
CA ARG A 244 -12.33 23.14 1.95
C ARG A 244 -13.28 23.73 2.96
N ARG A 245 -14.47 24.12 2.50
CA ARG A 245 -15.52 24.63 3.38
C ARG A 245 -15.76 23.66 4.55
N SER A 246 -15.80 24.19 5.77
CA SER A 246 -16.08 23.40 6.96
C SER A 246 -17.49 22.81 6.87
N ARG A 247 -17.63 21.51 7.16
CA ARG A 247 -18.94 20.91 7.32
C ARG A 247 -19.42 21.18 8.76
N ARG A 248 -20.55 21.80 8.91
CA ARG A 248 -21.17 21.96 10.23
C ARG A 248 -21.75 20.62 10.68
N PHE A 249 -21.25 20.08 11.78
CA PHE A 249 -21.76 18.83 12.37
C PHE A 249 -23.01 19.12 13.23
N ARG A 250 -24.11 19.50 12.61
CA ARG A 250 -25.37 19.84 13.29
C ARG A 250 -25.98 18.68 14.10
N ARG A 251 -25.55 17.43 13.87
CA ARG A 251 -26.12 16.22 14.48
C ARG A 251 -25.33 15.68 15.67
N ALA A 252 -24.18 16.24 16.00
CA ALA A 252 -23.40 15.80 17.16
C ALA A 252 -24.04 16.36 18.45
N ARG A 253 -24.77 15.52 19.15
CA ARG A 253 -25.40 15.87 20.43
C ARG A 253 -24.53 15.53 21.64
N ARG A 254 -23.57 14.63 21.49
CA ARG A 254 -22.65 14.17 22.53
C ARG A 254 -21.20 14.39 22.09
N PRO A 255 -20.26 14.69 23.01
CA PRO A 255 -18.87 14.95 22.66
C PRO A 255 -18.19 13.84 21.83
N TRP A 256 -18.44 12.57 22.15
CA TRP A 256 -17.88 11.44 21.41
C TRP A 256 -18.36 11.39 19.93
N GLN A 257 -19.60 11.82 19.67
CA GLN A 257 -20.13 11.90 18.28
C GLN A 257 -19.39 12.95 17.46
N ALA A 258 -18.93 14.03 18.09
CA ALA A 258 -18.14 15.06 17.42
C ALA A 258 -16.76 14.52 17.01
N VAL A 259 -16.12 13.68 17.86
CA VAL A 259 -14.87 13.00 17.54
C VAL A 259 -15.06 12.07 16.34
N VAL A 260 -16.06 11.18 16.39
CA VAL A 260 -16.35 10.23 15.31
C VAL A 260 -16.69 10.95 14.00
N ALA A 261 -17.49 12.01 14.06
CA ALA A 261 -17.86 12.81 12.88
C ALA A 261 -16.65 13.54 12.28
N GLY A 262 -15.74 14.02 13.12
CA GLY A 262 -14.47 14.62 12.70
C GLY A 262 -13.60 13.58 11.98
N ASP A 263 -13.43 12.42 12.58
CA ASP A 263 -12.64 11.31 12.01
C ASP A 263 -13.22 10.83 10.68
N LEU A 264 -14.55 10.69 10.57
CA LEU A 264 -15.24 10.35 9.32
C LEU A 264 -15.04 11.42 8.24
N ALA A 265 -15.06 12.70 8.63
CA ALA A 265 -14.80 13.78 7.68
C ALA A 265 -13.37 13.77 7.14
N VAL A 266 -12.38 13.42 7.97
CA VAL A 266 -10.99 13.26 7.55
C VAL A 266 -10.86 12.09 6.58
N LEU A 267 -11.46 10.94 6.87
CA LEU A 267 -11.43 9.77 6.01
C LEU A 267 -12.09 10.05 4.65
N THR A 268 -13.31 10.59 4.64
CA THR A 268 -14.09 10.79 3.40
C THR A 268 -13.59 11.92 2.51
N ARG A 269 -12.84 12.87 3.07
CA ARG A 269 -12.20 13.95 2.28
C ARG A 269 -11.04 13.44 1.43
N GLY A 270 -10.47 12.31 1.74
CA GLY A 270 -9.38 11.71 1.00
C GLY A 270 -9.86 10.70 -0.03
N ARG A 271 -10.02 11.08 -1.31
CA ARG A 271 -10.38 10.13 -2.39
C ARG A 271 -9.45 8.92 -2.47
N TRP A 272 -8.16 9.14 -2.18
CA TRP A 272 -7.17 8.07 -2.12
C TRP A 272 -7.51 7.00 -1.08
N GLN A 273 -8.01 7.41 0.10
CA GLN A 273 -8.39 6.46 1.15
C GLN A 273 -9.54 5.55 0.70
N LEU A 274 -10.52 6.09 -0.05
CA LEU A 274 -11.61 5.27 -0.58
C LEU A 274 -11.09 4.26 -1.61
N GLY A 275 -10.18 4.66 -2.50
CA GLY A 275 -9.49 3.75 -3.41
C GLY A 275 -8.66 2.70 -2.66
N GLN A 276 -7.95 3.10 -1.61
CA GLN A 276 -7.19 2.18 -0.76
C GLN A 276 -8.08 1.14 -0.08
N LEU A 277 -9.28 1.52 0.39
CA LEU A 277 -10.25 0.59 0.99
C LEU A 277 -10.80 -0.40 -0.04
N ALA A 278 -11.03 0.03 -1.29
CA ALA A 278 -11.45 -0.85 -2.37
C ALA A 278 -10.35 -1.87 -2.70
N VAL A 279 -9.09 -1.43 -2.82
CA VAL A 279 -7.93 -2.32 -2.98
C VAL A 279 -7.81 -3.29 -1.81
N ALA A 280 -7.99 -2.79 -0.59
CA ALA A 280 -7.91 -3.58 0.63
C ALA A 280 -8.93 -4.74 0.66
N ALA A 281 -10.14 -4.50 0.18
CA ALA A 281 -11.17 -5.53 0.08
C ALA A 281 -10.87 -6.54 -1.05
N ALA A 282 -10.27 -6.08 -2.15
CA ALA A 282 -10.00 -6.89 -3.33
C ALA A 282 -8.79 -7.82 -3.19
N VAL A 283 -7.72 -7.38 -2.51
CA VAL A 283 -6.45 -8.13 -2.41
C VAL A 283 -6.63 -9.56 -1.88
N PRO A 284 -7.34 -9.82 -0.76
CA PRO A 284 -7.56 -11.19 -0.29
C PRO A 284 -8.24 -12.07 -1.34
N VAL A 285 -9.21 -11.51 -2.05
CA VAL A 285 -10.01 -12.21 -3.07
C VAL A 285 -9.14 -12.56 -4.28
N VAL A 286 -8.35 -11.61 -4.76
CA VAL A 286 -7.43 -11.85 -5.89
C VAL A 286 -6.44 -12.96 -5.54
N VAL A 287 -5.82 -12.93 -4.35
CA VAL A 287 -4.86 -13.96 -3.93
C VAL A 287 -5.53 -15.32 -3.82
N ALA A 288 -6.69 -15.39 -3.17
CA ALA A 288 -7.42 -16.66 -2.99
C ALA A 288 -7.96 -17.27 -4.29
N ARG A 289 -8.17 -16.43 -5.30
CA ARG A 289 -8.67 -16.86 -6.61
C ARG A 289 -7.58 -17.09 -7.65
N THR A 290 -6.34 -16.64 -7.37
CA THR A 290 -5.23 -16.83 -8.29
C THR A 290 -4.81 -18.29 -8.34
N GLU A 291 -4.68 -18.82 -9.54
CA GLU A 291 -4.15 -20.17 -9.82
C GLU A 291 -2.87 -20.43 -9.03
N GLY A 292 -2.81 -21.56 -8.35
CA GLY A 292 -1.69 -21.95 -7.49
C GLY A 292 -1.69 -21.25 -6.11
N LEU A 293 -1.80 -19.93 -6.05
CA LEU A 293 -1.79 -19.20 -4.76
C LEU A 293 -3.02 -19.52 -3.91
N GLY A 294 -4.19 -19.64 -4.53
CA GLY A 294 -5.45 -19.93 -3.84
C GLY A 294 -5.51 -21.32 -3.20
N ALA A 295 -4.66 -22.24 -3.63
CA ALA A 295 -4.53 -23.57 -3.04
C ALA A 295 -3.64 -23.58 -1.78
N LEU A 296 -2.90 -22.51 -1.52
CA LEU A 296 -1.99 -22.38 -0.38
C LEU A 296 -2.64 -21.55 0.75
N PRO A 297 -3.08 -22.16 1.86
CA PRO A 297 -3.66 -21.45 3.00
C PRO A 297 -2.79 -20.29 3.54
N PRO A 298 -1.45 -20.44 3.67
CA PRO A 298 -0.59 -19.33 4.10
C PRO A 298 -0.58 -18.16 3.12
N ALA A 299 -0.68 -18.40 1.81
CA ALA A 299 -0.73 -17.34 0.80
C ALA A 299 -2.04 -16.56 0.88
N VAL A 300 -3.18 -17.24 1.02
CA VAL A 300 -4.49 -16.61 1.23
C VAL A 300 -4.50 -15.80 2.52
N TRP A 301 -3.94 -16.35 3.62
CA TRP A 301 -3.78 -15.63 4.87
C TRP A 301 -2.92 -14.37 4.72
N ALA A 302 -1.78 -14.47 4.05
CA ALA A 302 -0.93 -13.32 3.75
C ALA A 302 -1.69 -12.25 2.92
N GLY A 303 -2.50 -12.67 1.94
CA GLY A 303 -3.40 -11.80 1.19
C GLY A 303 -4.39 -11.06 2.10
N CYS A 304 -4.98 -11.76 3.07
CA CYS A 304 -5.85 -11.14 4.10
C CYS A 304 -5.08 -10.16 4.98
N LEU A 305 -3.88 -10.52 5.44
CA LEU A 305 -3.02 -9.62 6.24
C LEU A 305 -2.69 -8.34 5.47
N LEU A 306 -2.31 -8.46 4.20
CA LEU A 306 -1.99 -7.31 3.34
C LEU A 306 -3.23 -6.43 3.08
N GLY A 307 -4.34 -7.04 2.66
CA GLY A 307 -5.58 -6.31 2.37
C GLY A 307 -6.12 -5.61 3.62
N TRP A 308 -6.32 -6.34 4.70
CA TRP A 308 -6.88 -5.78 5.92
C TRP A 308 -5.90 -4.83 6.64
N GLY A 309 -4.59 -5.05 6.49
CA GLY A 309 -3.55 -4.11 6.89
C GLY A 309 -3.65 -2.77 6.16
N LEU A 310 -3.91 -2.79 4.85
CA LEU A 310 -4.19 -1.58 4.07
C LEU A 310 -5.45 -0.87 4.57
N ALA A 311 -6.52 -1.61 4.90
CA ALA A 311 -7.73 -1.04 5.48
C ALA A 311 -7.46 -0.41 6.85
N ALA A 312 -6.72 -1.09 7.72
CA ALA A 312 -6.32 -0.59 9.04
C ALA A 312 -5.48 0.70 8.94
N THR A 313 -4.54 0.76 7.99
CA THR A 313 -3.74 1.98 7.77
C THR A 313 -4.59 3.15 7.28
N ALA A 314 -5.59 2.93 6.43
CA ALA A 314 -6.52 3.96 5.99
C ALA A 314 -7.44 4.41 7.14
N ALA A 315 -8.02 3.46 7.88
CA ALA A 315 -8.92 3.71 9.00
C ALA A 315 -8.23 4.39 10.20
N GLY A 316 -6.95 4.08 10.45
CA GLY A 316 -6.15 4.68 11.51
C GLY A 316 -5.64 6.09 11.20
N ARG A 317 -5.81 6.58 9.97
CA ARG A 317 -5.32 7.91 9.57
C ARG A 317 -5.85 9.06 10.42
N PRO A 318 -7.17 9.18 10.72
CA PRO A 318 -7.69 10.26 11.56
C PRO A 318 -7.04 10.27 12.95
N ALA A 319 -6.88 9.10 13.55
CA ALA A 319 -6.21 8.96 14.85
C ALA A 319 -4.74 9.39 14.77
N ARG A 320 -4.01 9.07 13.68
CA ARG A 320 -2.62 9.55 13.46
C ARG A 320 -2.55 11.07 13.31
N GLU A 321 -3.48 11.67 12.57
CA GLU A 321 -3.53 13.12 12.41
C GLU A 321 -3.82 13.82 13.74
N ALA A 322 -4.68 13.25 14.57
CA ALA A 322 -4.98 13.76 15.90
C ALA A 322 -3.78 13.66 16.87
N GLN A 323 -2.92 12.66 16.72
CA GLN A 323 -1.70 12.56 17.54
C GLN A 323 -0.68 13.69 17.25
N ALA A 324 -0.81 14.38 16.13
CA ALA A 324 0.03 15.54 15.83
C ALA A 324 -0.31 16.78 16.70
N ALA A 325 -1.53 16.82 17.26
CA ALA A 325 -1.98 17.92 18.13
C ALA A 325 -2.87 17.35 19.27
N PRO A 326 -2.31 16.58 20.22
CA PRO A 326 -3.06 15.88 21.26
C PRO A 326 -3.83 16.82 22.18
N GLU A 327 -3.36 18.07 22.30
CA GLU A 327 -4.00 19.13 23.09
C GLU A 327 -5.43 19.43 22.63
N LEU A 328 -5.70 19.28 21.33
CA LEU A 328 -7.04 19.49 20.80
C LEU A 328 -8.06 18.48 21.32
N ASP A 329 -7.62 17.29 21.75
CA ASP A 329 -8.50 16.28 22.34
C ASP A 329 -9.06 16.73 23.69
N ARG A 330 -8.35 17.60 24.43
CA ARG A 330 -8.82 18.17 25.72
C ARG A 330 -10.04 19.09 25.57
N LEU A 331 -10.24 19.63 24.34
CA LEU A 331 -11.39 20.51 24.06
C LEU A 331 -12.74 19.74 24.01
N PHE A 332 -12.71 18.41 23.91
CA PHE A 332 -13.95 17.63 23.81
C PHE A 332 -14.62 17.31 25.14
N ALA A 333 -14.12 17.78 26.29
CA ALA A 333 -14.64 17.45 27.62
C ALA A 333 -14.86 15.94 27.84
N LEU A 334 -13.94 15.11 27.34
CA LEU A 334 -13.92 13.67 27.47
C LEU A 334 -12.70 13.22 28.28
N SER A 335 -12.84 12.15 29.05
CA SER A 335 -11.66 11.52 29.66
C SER A 335 -10.75 10.90 28.61
N ALA A 336 -9.47 10.74 28.91
CA ALA A 336 -8.49 10.15 27.99
C ALA A 336 -8.93 8.78 27.45
N ALA A 337 -9.48 7.93 28.31
CA ALA A 337 -10.04 6.63 27.91
C ALA A 337 -11.27 6.76 27.01
N ALA A 338 -12.13 7.76 27.26
CA ALA A 338 -13.31 8.01 26.42
C ALA A 338 -12.92 8.53 25.03
N VAL A 339 -11.88 9.34 24.91
CA VAL A 339 -11.33 9.77 23.62
C VAL A 339 -10.81 8.56 22.82
N VAL A 340 -10.02 7.69 23.45
CA VAL A 340 -9.49 6.47 22.79
C VAL A 340 -10.63 5.58 22.30
N ARG A 341 -11.65 5.34 23.14
CA ARG A 341 -12.83 4.56 22.74
C ARG A 341 -13.62 5.20 21.60
N SER A 342 -13.79 6.52 21.62
CA SER A 342 -14.49 7.25 20.55
C SER A 342 -13.74 7.13 19.22
N ARG A 343 -12.41 7.22 19.24
CA ARG A 343 -11.58 7.05 18.04
C ARG A 343 -11.50 5.60 17.55
N ALA A 344 -11.91 4.61 18.36
CA ALA A 344 -11.99 3.21 17.94
C ALA A 344 -13.22 2.95 17.04
N VAL A 345 -14.26 3.77 17.13
CA VAL A 345 -15.54 3.55 16.42
C VAL A 345 -15.34 3.53 14.91
N LEU A 346 -14.62 4.52 14.36
CA LEU A 346 -14.42 4.60 12.91
C LEU A 346 -13.54 3.46 12.37
N PRO A 347 -12.36 3.14 12.94
CA PRO A 347 -11.59 1.97 12.52
C PRO A 347 -12.40 0.68 12.60
N LEU A 348 -13.19 0.47 13.66
CA LEU A 348 -14.03 -0.72 13.79
C LEU A 348 -15.07 -0.81 12.67
N ALA A 349 -15.79 0.27 12.39
CA ALA A 349 -16.79 0.29 11.33
C ALA A 349 -16.16 0.05 9.95
N VAL A 350 -15.02 0.69 9.66
CA VAL A 350 -14.33 0.55 8.37
C VAL A 350 -13.77 -0.86 8.19
N THR A 351 -13.08 -1.40 9.20
CA THR A 351 -12.54 -2.76 9.11
C THR A 351 -13.64 -3.81 9.07
N ALA A 352 -14.75 -3.61 9.80
CA ALA A 352 -15.89 -4.50 9.72
C ALA A 352 -16.47 -4.55 8.29
N VAL A 353 -16.68 -3.41 7.65
CA VAL A 353 -17.18 -3.35 6.27
C VAL A 353 -16.21 -4.02 5.30
N VAL A 354 -14.91 -3.68 5.37
CA VAL A 354 -13.91 -4.21 4.43
C VAL A 354 -13.70 -5.72 4.62
N CYS A 355 -13.55 -6.18 5.86
CA CYS A 355 -13.37 -7.61 6.15
C CYS A 355 -14.61 -8.43 5.80
N THR A 356 -15.83 -7.88 6.06
CA THR A 356 -17.08 -8.55 5.68
C THR A 356 -17.21 -8.67 4.16
N LEU A 357 -16.89 -7.58 3.43
CA LEU A 357 -16.92 -7.60 1.97
C LEU A 357 -15.91 -8.61 1.40
N SER A 358 -14.68 -8.62 1.93
CA SER A 358 -13.69 -9.63 1.56
C SER A 358 -14.18 -11.04 1.88
N GLY A 359 -14.73 -11.27 3.07
CA GLY A 359 -15.26 -12.57 3.47
C GLY A 359 -16.42 -13.06 2.59
N LEU A 360 -17.37 -12.17 2.29
CA LEU A 360 -18.46 -12.48 1.34
C LEU A 360 -17.91 -12.92 -0.01
N LEU A 361 -16.97 -12.14 -0.57
CA LEU A 361 -16.38 -12.45 -1.88
C LEU A 361 -15.54 -13.73 -1.87
N LEU A 362 -14.84 -14.03 -0.76
CA LEU A 362 -14.12 -15.28 -0.57
C LEU A 362 -15.08 -16.48 -0.50
N GLY A 363 -16.22 -16.31 0.15
CA GLY A 363 -17.23 -17.34 0.35
C GLY A 363 -18.06 -17.69 -0.89
N VAL A 364 -18.07 -16.84 -1.94
CA VAL A 364 -18.80 -17.13 -3.18
C VAL A 364 -18.26 -18.39 -3.82
N GLY A 365 -19.14 -19.35 -4.12
CA GLY A 365 -18.80 -20.65 -4.75
C GLY A 365 -18.21 -21.70 -3.82
N THR A 366 -18.05 -21.42 -2.51
CA THR A 366 -17.51 -22.42 -1.54
C THR A 366 -18.59 -23.24 -0.82
N GLY A 367 -19.86 -22.96 -1.02
CA GLY A 367 -20.96 -23.54 -0.23
C GLY A 367 -21.05 -23.02 1.22
N ALA A 368 -20.06 -22.25 1.70
CA ALA A 368 -19.94 -21.74 3.07
C ALA A 368 -19.98 -20.21 3.15
N ALA A 369 -20.65 -19.54 2.19
CA ALA A 369 -20.67 -18.09 2.06
C ALA A 369 -21.12 -17.37 3.34
N GLY A 370 -22.06 -17.93 4.09
CA GLY A 370 -22.54 -17.36 5.35
C GLY A 370 -21.48 -17.33 6.45
N THR A 371 -20.71 -18.40 6.62
CA THR A 371 -19.64 -18.47 7.63
C THR A 371 -18.46 -17.58 7.26
N TRP A 372 -18.10 -17.48 5.97
CA TRP A 372 -17.13 -16.53 5.46
C TRP A 372 -17.56 -15.07 5.69
N ALA A 373 -18.83 -14.76 5.46
CA ALA A 373 -19.39 -13.43 5.71
C ALA A 373 -19.32 -13.06 7.19
N LEU A 374 -19.62 -14.00 8.09
CA LEU A 374 -19.57 -13.78 9.54
C LEU A 374 -18.12 -13.66 10.08
N LEU A 375 -17.17 -14.29 9.42
CA LEU A 375 -15.75 -14.18 9.78
C LEU A 375 -15.22 -12.75 9.65
N GLY A 376 -15.74 -11.97 8.68
CA GLY A 376 -15.36 -10.57 8.49
C GLY A 376 -15.59 -9.69 9.73
N PRO A 377 -16.81 -9.55 10.24
CA PRO A 377 -17.06 -8.80 11.46
C PRO A 377 -16.40 -9.43 12.69
N ALA A 378 -16.14 -10.74 12.70
CA ALA A 378 -15.47 -11.42 13.80
C ALA A 378 -13.98 -11.03 13.92
N VAL A 379 -13.30 -10.79 12.79
CA VAL A 379 -11.89 -10.37 12.80
C VAL A 379 -11.71 -8.87 12.93
N ALA A 380 -12.73 -8.08 12.62
CA ALA A 380 -12.66 -6.62 12.56
C ALA A 380 -12.18 -5.93 13.85
N PRO A 381 -12.55 -6.37 15.09
CA PRO A 381 -12.06 -5.74 16.30
C PRO A 381 -10.54 -5.80 16.44
N ALA A 382 -9.89 -6.91 16.03
CA ALA A 382 -8.43 -7.02 16.04
C ALA A 382 -7.78 -6.03 15.08
N TRP A 383 -8.31 -5.88 13.86
CA TRP A 383 -7.79 -4.93 12.87
C TRP A 383 -8.08 -3.46 13.22
N ALA A 384 -9.19 -3.19 13.89
CA ALA A 384 -9.46 -1.87 14.46
C ALA A 384 -8.44 -1.52 15.56
N ALA A 385 -8.15 -2.48 16.43
CA ALA A 385 -7.11 -2.33 17.45
C ALA A 385 -5.71 -2.16 16.84
N ALA A 386 -5.39 -2.93 15.81
CA ALA A 386 -4.16 -2.78 15.01
C ALA A 386 -4.03 -1.36 14.43
N ALA A 387 -5.11 -0.83 13.85
CA ALA A 387 -5.17 0.51 13.30
C ALA A 387 -4.87 1.59 14.36
N LEU A 388 -5.48 1.49 15.54
CA LEU A 388 -5.25 2.43 16.65
C LEU A 388 -3.86 2.30 17.24
N ARG A 389 -3.39 1.07 17.49
CA ARG A 389 -2.06 0.83 18.04
C ARG A 389 -0.97 1.36 17.11
N GLY A 390 -1.10 1.12 15.80
CA GLY A 390 -0.22 1.67 14.79
C GLY A 390 -0.31 3.19 14.64
N ALA A 391 -1.51 3.77 14.84
CA ALA A 391 -1.71 5.21 14.81
C ALA A 391 -1.09 5.92 16.01
N CYS A 392 -1.21 5.32 17.20
CA CYS A 392 -0.76 5.86 18.50
C CYS A 392 0.63 5.37 18.92
N ARG A 393 1.42 4.79 18.01
CA ARG A 393 2.77 4.36 18.33
C ARG A 393 3.65 5.56 18.72
N PRO A 394 4.55 5.43 19.72
CA PRO A 394 5.52 6.47 20.05
C PRO A 394 6.51 6.67 18.91
N ASP A 395 7.23 7.79 18.93
CA ASP A 395 8.36 7.98 18.03
C ASP A 395 9.49 6.99 18.39
N PRO A 396 10.25 6.49 17.39
CA PRO A 396 11.32 5.55 17.63
C PRO A 396 12.40 6.16 18.54
N ASP A 397 12.82 5.41 19.54
CA ASP A 397 13.97 5.79 20.36
C ASP A 397 15.28 5.42 19.62
N TRP A 398 15.93 6.45 19.10
CA TRP A 398 17.19 6.33 18.38
C TRP A 398 18.41 6.26 19.31
N SER A 399 18.24 6.57 20.60
CA SER A 399 19.31 6.53 21.61
C SER A 399 19.47 5.16 22.26
N GLY A 400 18.58 4.22 21.98
CA GLY A 400 18.61 2.88 22.54
C GLY A 400 19.80 2.02 22.09
N PRO A 401 20.04 0.88 22.76
CA PRO A 401 21.15 0.00 22.43
C PRO A 401 21.08 -0.49 20.99
N ALA A 402 22.22 -0.46 20.30
CA ALA A 402 22.32 -0.87 18.92
C ALA A 402 22.38 -2.42 18.81
N VAL A 403 21.55 -2.97 17.91
CA VAL A 403 21.53 -4.40 17.59
C VAL A 403 22.02 -4.57 16.16
N SER A 404 22.97 -5.47 15.97
CA SER A 404 23.46 -5.84 14.64
C SER A 404 22.41 -6.72 13.94
N THR A 405 21.98 -6.29 12.76
CA THR A 405 21.07 -7.05 11.89
C THR A 405 21.75 -7.34 10.55
N PRO A 406 21.27 -8.31 9.77
CA PRO A 406 21.77 -8.56 8.41
C PRO A 406 21.69 -7.34 7.48
N MET A 407 20.83 -6.37 7.80
CA MET A 407 20.65 -5.12 7.05
C MET A 407 21.47 -3.93 7.62
N GLY A 408 22.26 -4.16 8.66
CA GLY A 408 23.06 -3.14 9.33
C GLY A 408 22.74 -3.02 10.81
N VAL A 409 23.34 -2.01 11.46
CA VAL A 409 23.16 -1.74 12.88
C VAL A 409 21.94 -0.84 13.08
N LEU A 410 20.94 -1.32 13.84
CA LEU A 410 19.72 -0.57 14.15
C LEU A 410 19.52 -0.53 15.67
N PRO A 411 19.03 0.60 16.25
CA PRO A 411 18.62 0.61 17.64
C PRO A 411 17.47 -0.38 17.88
N ALA A 412 17.54 -1.16 18.96
CA ALA A 412 16.54 -2.20 19.29
C ALA A 412 15.11 -1.65 19.37
N GLY A 413 14.94 -0.42 19.86
CA GLY A 413 13.65 0.26 19.97
C GLY A 413 12.97 0.55 18.63
N VAL A 414 13.75 0.70 17.55
CA VAL A 414 13.21 0.99 16.21
C VAL A 414 12.45 -0.21 15.68
N GLY A 415 12.99 -1.42 15.76
CA GLY A 415 12.30 -2.63 15.33
C GLY A 415 10.97 -2.84 16.06
N ALA A 416 10.98 -2.67 17.38
CA ALA A 416 9.78 -2.81 18.20
C ALA A 416 8.68 -1.78 17.85
N THR A 417 9.06 -0.55 17.48
CA THR A 417 8.08 0.46 17.06
C THR A 417 7.52 0.22 15.67
N LEU A 418 8.33 -0.33 14.75
CA LEU A 418 7.87 -0.65 13.39
C LEU A 418 6.77 -1.72 13.36
N VAL A 419 6.87 -2.70 14.23
CA VAL A 419 5.94 -3.83 14.30
C VAL A 419 4.62 -3.44 15.00
N GLN A 420 4.59 -2.33 15.75
CA GLN A 420 3.38 -1.91 16.49
C GLN A 420 2.18 -1.66 15.57
N GLY A 421 1.13 -2.40 15.80
CA GLY A 421 -0.09 -2.45 15.00
C GLY A 421 -0.13 -3.68 14.10
N VAL A 422 0.94 -3.98 13.36
CA VAL A 422 1.03 -5.20 12.54
C VAL A 422 0.98 -6.44 13.43
N ASP A 423 1.66 -6.42 14.57
CA ASP A 423 1.66 -7.47 15.59
C ASP A 423 0.24 -7.89 15.99
N VAL A 424 -0.62 -6.92 16.30
CA VAL A 424 -2.02 -7.18 16.67
C VAL A 424 -2.82 -7.75 15.49
N GLY A 425 -2.59 -7.27 14.28
CA GLY A 425 -3.25 -7.78 13.08
C GLY A 425 -2.89 -9.23 12.78
N VAL A 426 -1.59 -9.56 12.83
CA VAL A 426 -1.07 -10.92 12.61
C VAL A 426 -1.60 -11.88 13.67
N VAL A 427 -1.38 -11.56 14.95
CA VAL A 427 -1.84 -12.39 16.07
C VAL A 427 -3.36 -12.49 16.11
N GLY A 428 -4.06 -11.40 15.80
CA GLY A 428 -5.52 -11.34 15.73
C GLY A 428 -6.13 -12.19 14.62
N SER A 429 -5.34 -12.52 13.59
CA SER A 429 -5.79 -13.33 12.44
C SER A 429 -5.35 -14.80 12.51
N LEU A 430 -4.79 -15.28 13.64
CA LEU A 430 -4.40 -16.69 13.80
C LEU A 430 -5.57 -17.67 13.69
N PRO A 431 -6.76 -17.42 14.26
CA PRO A 431 -7.88 -18.34 14.09
C PRO A 431 -8.37 -18.40 12.62
N LEU A 432 -8.21 -17.32 11.84
CA LEU A 432 -8.45 -17.35 10.39
C LEU A 432 -7.46 -18.30 9.70
N LEU A 433 -6.17 -18.26 10.06
CA LEU A 433 -5.19 -19.20 9.50
C LEU A 433 -5.58 -20.64 9.82
N ALA A 434 -6.00 -20.92 11.05
CA ALA A 434 -6.50 -22.25 11.43
C ALA A 434 -7.73 -22.64 10.59
N ALA A 435 -8.67 -21.71 10.32
CA ALA A 435 -9.82 -21.97 9.48
C ALA A 435 -9.40 -22.32 8.04
N LEU A 436 -8.42 -21.61 7.48
CA LEU A 436 -7.89 -21.90 6.14
C LEU A 436 -7.20 -23.27 6.07
N LEU A 437 -6.42 -23.63 7.10
CA LEU A 437 -5.74 -24.93 7.17
C LEU A 437 -6.71 -26.11 7.34
N LEU A 438 -7.87 -25.87 7.96
CA LEU A 438 -8.91 -26.86 8.16
C LEU A 438 -9.94 -26.94 6.99
N GLY A 439 -9.67 -26.23 5.88
CA GLY A 439 -10.49 -26.26 4.66
C GLY A 439 -11.66 -25.28 4.67
N GLY A 440 -11.80 -24.42 5.68
CA GLY A 440 -12.79 -23.34 5.69
C GLY A 440 -13.30 -22.97 7.09
N PRO A 441 -14.00 -21.82 7.23
CA PRO A 441 -14.51 -21.37 8.50
C PRO A 441 -15.74 -22.19 8.94
N THR A 442 -15.69 -22.72 10.15
CA THR A 442 -16.85 -23.31 10.85
C THR A 442 -17.48 -22.28 11.79
N PRO A 443 -18.75 -22.44 12.21
CA PRO A 443 -19.35 -21.55 13.20
C PRO A 443 -18.55 -21.45 14.50
N LEU A 444 -17.94 -22.54 14.94
CA LEU A 444 -17.06 -22.57 16.12
C LEU A 444 -15.82 -21.67 15.89
N LEU A 445 -15.15 -21.78 14.76
CA LEU A 445 -13.98 -20.96 14.44
C LEU A 445 -14.33 -19.49 14.32
N VAL A 446 -15.51 -19.14 13.80
CA VAL A 446 -16.03 -17.77 13.80
C VAL A 446 -16.22 -17.25 15.22
N ALA A 447 -16.80 -18.04 16.12
CA ALA A 447 -16.97 -17.67 17.51
C ALA A 447 -15.61 -17.48 18.23
N VAL A 448 -14.67 -18.40 18.01
CA VAL A 448 -13.29 -18.30 18.53
C VAL A 448 -12.61 -17.04 17.98
N GLN A 449 -12.73 -16.75 16.69
CA GLN A 449 -12.17 -15.56 16.07
C GLN A 449 -12.72 -14.28 16.69
N LEU A 450 -14.04 -14.22 16.91
CA LEU A 450 -14.68 -13.05 17.55
C LEU A 450 -14.18 -12.86 19.00
N ALA A 451 -14.19 -13.92 19.81
CA ALA A 451 -13.72 -13.86 21.17
C ALA A 451 -12.25 -13.42 21.27
N TRP A 452 -11.39 -13.99 20.41
CA TRP A 452 -9.97 -13.65 20.33
C TRP A 452 -9.76 -12.18 19.93
N SER A 453 -10.49 -11.72 18.90
CA SER A 453 -10.41 -10.35 18.42
C SER A 453 -10.88 -9.32 19.44
N LEU A 454 -11.95 -9.62 20.19
CA LEU A 454 -12.46 -8.76 21.25
C LEU A 454 -11.48 -8.68 22.44
N LEU A 455 -10.85 -9.80 22.82
CA LEU A 455 -9.84 -9.84 23.86
C LEU A 455 -8.64 -8.95 23.50
N LEU A 456 -8.11 -9.09 22.30
CA LEU A 456 -7.00 -8.26 21.81
C LEU A 456 -7.38 -6.79 21.74
N ALA A 457 -8.57 -6.48 21.22
CA ALA A 457 -9.05 -5.12 21.14
C ALA A 457 -9.19 -4.49 22.52
N GLY A 458 -9.76 -5.21 23.49
CA GLY A 458 -9.87 -4.79 24.88
C GLY A 458 -8.50 -4.50 25.51
N ALA A 459 -7.53 -5.39 25.33
CA ALA A 459 -6.16 -5.22 25.81
C ALA A 459 -5.49 -3.96 25.23
N VAL A 460 -5.60 -3.74 23.92
CA VAL A 460 -5.02 -2.57 23.24
C VAL A 460 -5.69 -1.27 23.71
N LEU A 461 -7.02 -1.23 23.80
CA LEU A 461 -7.75 -0.04 24.27
C LEU A 461 -7.39 0.30 25.73
N ALA A 462 -7.27 -0.70 26.60
CA ALA A 462 -6.85 -0.52 27.98
C ALA A 462 -5.40 0.02 28.05
N GLN A 463 -4.48 -0.51 27.24
CA GLN A 463 -3.10 -0.04 27.17
C GLN A 463 -3.01 1.43 26.70
N LEU A 464 -3.74 1.79 25.63
CA LEU A 464 -3.74 3.15 25.09
C LEU A 464 -4.39 4.14 26.06
N GLY A 465 -5.45 3.72 26.78
CA GLY A 465 -6.08 4.53 27.81
C GLY A 465 -5.10 4.87 28.95
N ARG A 466 -4.37 3.87 29.47
CA ARG A 466 -3.35 4.08 30.52
C ARG A 466 -2.22 5.01 30.09
N ARG A 467 -1.71 4.87 28.86
CA ARG A 467 -0.64 5.75 28.34
C ARG A 467 -1.05 7.21 28.30
N ARG A 468 -2.30 7.52 27.94
CA ARG A 468 -2.81 8.90 27.88
C ARG A 468 -3.13 9.52 29.24
N THR A 469 -3.31 8.72 30.29
CA THR A 469 -3.51 9.23 31.64
C THR A 469 -2.20 9.48 32.38
N ALA A 470 -1.10 8.87 31.93
CA ALA A 470 0.24 9.00 32.54
C ALA A 470 1.09 10.14 31.93
N GLY A 471 0.70 10.71 30.79
CA GLY A 471 1.33 11.86 30.16
C GLY A 471 0.39 13.07 30.12
#